data_1141ea39ee277a5834ec4ff6361bec5c
#
_entry.id   1141ea39ee277a5834ec4ff6361bec5c
#
_cell.length_a   1.000
_cell.length_b   1.000
_cell.length_c   1.000
_cell.angle_alpha   90.00
_cell.angle_beta   90.00
_cell.angle_gamma   90.00
#
_symmetry.space_group_name_H-M   'P 1'
#
loop_
_entity.id
_entity.type
_entity.pdbx_description
1 polymer ?
#
loop_
_entity_poly.entity_id
_entity_poly.type
_entity_poly.pdbx_seq_one_letter_code
_entity_poly.pdbx_strand_id
1 'polypeptide(L)'
;MPVAHETWFLDDPGSYDWSFLGEGTTLALLGVAVLVTLLVRLINRYWDGIDVGWLAAMAPYMPFAIRIHLAVSLVGLLSLGLYLSPAMDLETDLAGIVLGVVMAVVAIGMATGYRARQAAWLLIAAGSLGLLEFGVDPVLQRIDLLGLAAFIVITGPGRWSADFERGAAADRFRPDASLDQGNLEAMARAILALRVAAGSALIIVALYEKLINPQLALEFLVEHPDLQVAHQLGLPLSDLEFVRLAGAIEVLFGLLLISGALPQAIILIAGIPFNATLWFFGINELVGHLPIYGAMLVVLVFGSHPELRPTVYGWDGPRHLSLATRAGSA
;
A
#
# COMPACT_ATOMS: atom_id res chain seq x y z
N MET A 1 6.83 8.28 -14.31
CA MET A 1 7.37 8.49 -12.97
C MET A 1 7.69 7.13 -12.41
N PRO A 2 8.93 6.82 -12.10
CA PRO A 2 9.25 5.55 -11.49
C PRO A 2 8.71 5.54 -10.05
N VAL A 3 7.89 4.57 -9.75
CA VAL A 3 7.46 4.20 -8.40
C VAL A 3 8.13 2.86 -8.06
N ALA A 4 9.28 2.55 -8.72
CA ALA A 4 10.08 1.40 -8.38
C ALA A 4 10.82 1.67 -7.07
N HIS A 5 10.96 0.64 -6.27
CA HIS A 5 11.87 0.66 -5.15
C HIS A 5 13.30 0.50 -5.69
N GLU A 6 14.08 1.56 -5.63
CA GLU A 6 15.44 1.59 -6.17
C GLU A 6 16.35 0.60 -5.43
N THR A 7 16.15 0.46 -4.13
CA THR A 7 16.84 -0.51 -3.27
C THR A 7 16.55 -1.99 -3.61
N TRP A 8 15.58 -2.27 -4.49
CA TRP A 8 15.34 -3.64 -4.97
C TRP A 8 16.24 -4.03 -6.14
N PHE A 9 16.91 -3.06 -6.76
CA PHE A 9 17.69 -3.24 -7.96
C PHE A 9 19.14 -2.77 -7.81
N LEU A 10 19.40 -1.88 -6.85
CA LEU A 10 20.72 -1.33 -6.57
C LEU A 10 21.08 -1.53 -5.10
N ASP A 11 22.36 -1.72 -4.85
CA ASP A 11 22.90 -1.70 -3.49
C ASP A 11 22.80 -0.27 -2.94
N ASP A 12 22.16 -0.10 -1.79
CA ASP A 12 22.08 1.19 -1.13
C ASP A 12 23.47 1.60 -0.61
N PRO A 13 24.02 2.75 -1.06
CA PRO A 13 25.32 3.23 -0.56
C PRO A 13 25.31 3.57 0.95
N GLY A 14 24.14 3.58 1.59
CA GLY A 14 23.98 3.81 3.03
C GLY A 14 24.33 5.23 3.50
N SER A 15 24.47 6.17 2.59
CA SER A 15 24.84 7.56 2.87
C SER A 15 23.65 8.50 2.67
N TYR A 16 22.95 8.83 3.76
CA TYR A 16 21.83 9.76 3.69
C TYR A 16 22.28 11.23 3.66
N ASP A 17 21.79 11.98 2.68
CA ASP A 17 21.96 13.41 2.54
C ASP A 17 20.72 14.19 3.02
N TRP A 18 20.67 14.44 4.31
CA TRP A 18 19.60 15.24 4.91
C TRP A 18 19.57 16.70 4.44
N SER A 19 20.70 17.21 3.88
CA SER A 19 20.75 18.57 3.36
C SER A 19 19.89 18.74 2.12
N PHE A 20 19.80 17.70 1.26
CA PHE A 20 18.94 17.69 0.09
C PHE A 20 17.44 17.80 0.43
N LEU A 21 17.00 17.12 1.48
CA LEU A 21 15.64 17.29 2.01
C LEU A 21 15.42 18.70 2.53
N GLY A 22 16.44 19.32 3.18
CA GLY A 22 16.38 20.66 3.74
C GLY A 22 16.48 21.81 2.72
N GLU A 23 16.77 21.52 1.46
CA GLU A 23 16.84 22.55 0.42
C GLU A 23 15.48 23.24 0.20
N GLY A 24 15.52 24.55 -0.03
CA GLY A 24 14.31 25.36 -0.21
C GLY A 24 13.39 24.86 -1.34
N THR A 25 13.96 24.32 -2.42
CA THR A 25 13.21 23.76 -3.53
C THR A 25 12.47 22.45 -3.15
N THR A 26 13.13 21.57 -2.40
CA THR A 26 12.53 20.33 -1.88
C THR A 26 11.39 20.66 -0.91
N LEU A 27 11.63 21.55 0.05
CA LEU A 27 10.62 21.98 1.01
C LEU A 27 9.43 22.68 0.35
N ALA A 28 9.67 23.47 -0.71
CA ALA A 28 8.61 24.10 -1.47
C ALA A 28 7.72 23.05 -2.19
N LEU A 29 8.31 22.03 -2.81
CA LEU A 29 7.55 20.94 -3.46
C LEU A 29 6.75 20.12 -2.43
N LEU A 30 7.32 19.81 -1.28
CA LEU A 30 6.60 19.15 -0.19
C LEU A 30 5.46 20.03 0.35
N GLY A 31 5.69 21.34 0.47
CA GLY A 31 4.64 22.30 0.80
C GLY A 31 3.50 22.32 -0.22
N VAL A 32 3.83 22.24 -1.51
CA VAL A 32 2.84 22.09 -2.60
C VAL A 32 2.08 20.76 -2.46
N ALA A 33 2.75 19.66 -2.14
CA ALA A 33 2.10 18.36 -1.92
C ALA A 33 1.06 18.43 -0.79
N VAL A 34 1.40 19.06 0.34
CA VAL A 34 0.48 19.31 1.45
C VAL A 34 -0.69 20.20 1.01
N LEU A 35 -0.42 21.32 0.33
CA LEU A 35 -1.45 22.24 -0.16
C LEU A 35 -2.41 21.56 -1.13
N VAL A 36 -1.91 20.80 -2.09
CA VAL A 36 -2.73 20.02 -3.05
C VAL A 36 -3.59 19.02 -2.29
N THR A 37 -3.04 18.32 -1.31
CA THR A 37 -3.82 17.39 -0.47
C THR A 37 -4.98 18.10 0.23
N LEU A 38 -4.74 19.28 0.80
CA LEU A 38 -5.79 20.07 1.46
C LEU A 38 -6.85 20.56 0.48
N LEU A 39 -6.45 20.99 -0.73
CA LEU A 39 -7.36 21.39 -1.78
C LEU A 39 -8.23 20.22 -2.29
N VAL A 40 -7.62 19.06 -2.51
CA VAL A 40 -8.35 17.85 -2.92
C VAL A 40 -9.36 17.43 -1.83
N ARG A 41 -8.98 17.52 -0.54
CA ARG A 41 -9.92 17.31 0.58
C ARG A 41 -11.08 18.31 0.57
N LEU A 42 -10.80 19.57 0.29
CA LEU A 42 -11.86 20.57 0.18
C LEU A 42 -12.84 20.27 -0.97
N ILE A 43 -12.31 19.89 -2.13
CA ILE A 43 -13.12 19.45 -3.28
C ILE A 43 -13.97 18.22 -2.92
N ASN A 44 -13.38 17.26 -2.21
CA ASN A 44 -14.06 16.03 -1.81
C ASN A 44 -15.29 16.25 -0.91
N ARG A 45 -15.43 17.41 -0.26
CA ARG A 45 -16.65 17.77 0.50
C ARG A 45 -17.87 18.00 -0.39
N TYR A 46 -17.64 18.34 -1.65
CA TYR A 46 -18.67 18.75 -2.61
C TYR A 46 -18.78 17.79 -3.80
N TRP A 47 -17.77 16.98 -4.02
CA TRP A 47 -17.71 16.03 -5.12
C TRP A 47 -17.22 14.65 -4.64
N ASP A 48 -18.01 13.62 -4.94
CA ASP A 48 -17.74 12.23 -4.53
C ASP A 48 -16.62 11.55 -5.36
N GLY A 49 -16.16 12.23 -6.41
CA GLY A 49 -15.16 11.67 -7.30
C GLY A 49 -15.76 10.67 -8.31
N ILE A 50 -14.90 9.74 -8.73
CA ILE A 50 -15.21 8.73 -9.74
C ILE A 50 -15.98 7.58 -9.08
N ASP A 51 -16.97 7.03 -9.79
CA ASP A 51 -17.66 5.81 -9.41
C ASP A 51 -17.42 4.73 -10.49
N VAL A 52 -16.98 3.56 -10.07
CA VAL A 52 -16.75 2.40 -10.93
C VAL A 52 -17.73 1.30 -10.51
N GLY A 53 -19.02 1.63 -10.55
CA GLY A 53 -20.12 0.85 -9.94
C GLY A 53 -20.15 -0.64 -10.28
N TRP A 54 -19.63 -1.07 -11.44
CA TRP A 54 -19.54 -2.49 -11.80
C TRP A 54 -18.63 -3.30 -10.90
N LEU A 55 -17.67 -2.66 -10.19
CA LEU A 55 -16.79 -3.31 -9.21
C LEU A 55 -17.51 -3.65 -7.90
N ALA A 56 -18.65 -3.06 -7.62
CA ALA A 56 -19.37 -3.28 -6.36
C ALA A 56 -19.62 -4.77 -6.06
N ALA A 57 -19.91 -5.56 -7.09
CA ALA A 57 -20.13 -7.00 -6.96
C ALA A 57 -18.91 -7.78 -6.43
N MET A 58 -17.72 -7.19 -6.48
CA MET A 58 -16.48 -7.79 -5.97
C MET A 58 -16.28 -7.61 -4.46
N ALA A 59 -17.04 -6.72 -3.82
CA ALA A 59 -16.84 -6.37 -2.41
C ALA A 59 -16.76 -7.58 -1.46
N PRO A 60 -17.62 -8.62 -1.56
CA PRO A 60 -17.54 -9.81 -0.69
C PRO A 60 -16.27 -10.65 -0.85
N TYR A 61 -15.52 -10.43 -1.93
CA TYR A 61 -14.30 -11.19 -2.25
C TYR A 61 -13.02 -10.45 -1.84
N MET A 62 -13.12 -9.23 -1.31
CA MET A 62 -11.93 -8.43 -0.99
C MET A 62 -11.02 -9.04 0.09
N PRO A 63 -11.53 -9.64 1.18
CA PRO A 63 -10.64 -10.34 2.12
C PRO A 63 -9.90 -11.51 1.45
N PHE A 64 -10.55 -12.25 0.55
CA PHE A 64 -9.90 -13.29 -0.25
C PHE A 64 -8.82 -12.69 -1.16
N ALA A 65 -9.12 -11.61 -1.87
CA ALA A 65 -8.16 -10.93 -2.75
C ALA A 65 -6.91 -10.51 -1.96
N ILE A 66 -7.06 -9.85 -0.81
CA ILE A 66 -5.93 -9.48 0.07
C ILE A 66 -5.10 -10.71 0.47
N ARG A 67 -5.75 -11.79 0.91
CA ARG A 67 -5.04 -13.01 1.30
C ARG A 67 -4.21 -13.58 0.14
N ILE A 68 -4.77 -13.61 -1.06
CA ILE A 68 -4.06 -14.14 -2.23
C ILE A 68 -2.91 -13.23 -2.66
N HIS A 69 -3.08 -11.91 -2.66
CA HIS A 69 -1.99 -10.98 -2.94
C HIS A 69 -0.83 -11.16 -1.94
N LEU A 70 -1.15 -11.25 -0.65
CA LEU A 70 -0.14 -11.54 0.39
C LEU A 70 0.51 -12.91 0.18
N ALA A 71 -0.28 -13.97 -0.02
CA ALA A 71 0.26 -15.31 -0.17
C ALA A 71 1.18 -15.44 -1.38
N VAL A 72 0.78 -14.91 -2.53
CA VAL A 72 1.58 -14.97 -3.76
C VAL A 72 2.85 -14.14 -3.61
N SER A 73 2.77 -12.93 -3.03
CA SER A 73 3.94 -12.11 -2.76
C SER A 73 4.92 -12.83 -1.83
N LEU A 74 4.45 -13.34 -0.69
CA LEU A 74 5.32 -14.01 0.29
C LEU A 74 5.94 -15.31 -0.27
N VAL A 75 5.19 -16.11 -1.02
CA VAL A 75 5.73 -17.32 -1.70
C VAL A 75 6.74 -16.92 -2.76
N GLY A 76 6.45 -15.88 -3.55
CA GLY A 76 7.38 -15.37 -4.56
C GLY A 76 8.69 -14.91 -3.95
N LEU A 77 8.64 -14.05 -2.93
CA LEU A 77 9.83 -13.59 -2.22
C LEU A 77 10.62 -14.78 -1.61
N LEU A 78 9.95 -15.68 -0.92
CA LEU A 78 10.58 -16.83 -0.31
C LEU A 78 11.25 -17.75 -1.35
N SER A 79 10.65 -17.91 -2.54
CA SER A 79 11.24 -18.70 -3.63
C SER A 79 12.51 -18.08 -4.21
N LEU A 80 12.70 -16.77 -4.01
CA LEU A 80 13.89 -16.02 -4.38
C LEU A 80 14.90 -15.91 -3.24
N GLY A 81 14.65 -16.53 -2.08
CA GLY A 81 15.52 -16.40 -0.91
C GLY A 81 15.37 -15.07 -0.17
N LEU A 82 14.24 -14.37 -0.35
CA LEU A 82 13.99 -13.04 0.19
C LEU A 82 12.95 -13.10 1.31
N TYR A 83 12.99 -12.14 2.25
CA TYR A 83 12.05 -12.05 3.35
C TYR A 83 10.78 -11.28 2.95
N LEU A 84 10.50 -10.15 3.57
CA LEU A 84 9.28 -9.36 3.32
C LEU A 84 9.41 -8.39 2.14
N SER A 85 10.61 -8.25 1.59
CA SER A 85 10.96 -7.31 0.51
C SER A 85 12.13 -7.86 -0.30
N PRO A 86 12.26 -7.48 -1.58
CA PRO A 86 13.47 -7.74 -2.37
C PRO A 86 14.77 -7.18 -1.77
N ALA A 87 14.70 -6.20 -0.88
CA ALA A 87 15.85 -5.66 -0.15
C ALA A 87 16.22 -6.44 1.15
N MET A 88 15.65 -7.62 1.37
CA MET A 88 15.85 -8.41 2.60
C MET A 88 16.26 -9.84 2.24
N ASP A 89 17.54 -10.08 2.03
CA ASP A 89 18.08 -11.40 1.73
C ASP A 89 18.04 -12.32 2.95
N LEU A 90 17.50 -13.53 2.78
CA LEU A 90 17.50 -14.57 3.81
C LEU A 90 18.84 -15.30 3.81
N GLU A 91 19.60 -15.13 4.87
CA GLU A 91 20.81 -15.90 5.10
C GLU A 91 20.50 -17.39 5.36
N THR A 92 21.47 -18.26 5.12
CA THR A 92 21.33 -19.72 5.35
C THR A 92 21.63 -20.15 6.79
N ASP A 93 21.66 -19.20 7.70
CA ASP A 93 21.86 -19.40 9.13
C ASP A 93 20.54 -19.73 9.88
N LEU A 94 20.61 -19.85 11.19
CA LEU A 94 19.44 -20.18 12.01
C LEU A 94 18.38 -19.08 11.97
N ALA A 95 18.78 -17.81 11.93
CA ALA A 95 17.86 -16.67 11.89
C ALA A 95 17.08 -16.64 10.56
N GLY A 96 17.78 -16.73 9.44
CA GLY A 96 17.17 -16.78 8.12
C GLY A 96 16.25 -17.99 7.93
N ILE A 97 16.62 -19.17 8.45
CA ILE A 97 15.75 -20.35 8.44
C ILE A 97 14.46 -20.10 9.24
N VAL A 98 14.56 -19.54 10.45
CA VAL A 98 13.39 -19.23 11.29
C VAL A 98 12.48 -18.21 10.61
N LEU A 99 13.04 -17.14 10.06
CA LEU A 99 12.29 -16.11 9.34
C LEU A 99 11.59 -16.69 8.10
N GLY A 100 12.30 -17.54 7.34
CA GLY A 100 11.73 -18.24 6.18
C GLY A 100 10.57 -19.17 6.56
N VAL A 101 10.69 -19.91 7.67
CA VAL A 101 9.62 -20.77 8.19
C VAL A 101 8.41 -19.91 8.63
N VAL A 102 8.64 -18.80 9.32
CA VAL A 102 7.56 -17.85 9.70
C VAL A 102 6.83 -17.35 8.47
N MET A 103 7.55 -16.90 7.43
CA MET A 103 6.95 -16.49 6.16
C MET A 103 6.13 -17.59 5.51
N ALA A 104 6.66 -18.82 5.44
CA ALA A 104 5.96 -19.96 4.85
C ALA A 104 4.64 -20.25 5.57
N VAL A 105 4.65 -20.21 6.91
CA VAL A 105 3.44 -20.40 7.74
C VAL A 105 2.41 -19.30 7.47
N VAL A 106 2.84 -18.04 7.38
CA VAL A 106 1.95 -16.92 7.04
C VAL A 106 1.37 -17.11 5.64
N ALA A 107 2.21 -17.41 4.65
CA ALA A 107 1.79 -17.61 3.27
C ALA A 107 0.74 -18.74 3.14
N ILE A 108 0.96 -19.87 3.80
CA ILE A 108 0.02 -21.01 3.82
C ILE A 108 -1.31 -20.59 4.49
N GLY A 109 -1.25 -19.90 5.64
CA GLY A 109 -2.44 -19.40 6.33
C GLY A 109 -3.26 -18.42 5.48
N MET A 110 -2.58 -17.53 4.76
CA MET A 110 -3.21 -16.58 3.84
C MET A 110 -3.80 -17.29 2.60
N ALA A 111 -3.06 -18.20 1.97
CA ALA A 111 -3.52 -18.92 0.79
C ALA A 111 -4.76 -19.76 1.09
N THR A 112 -4.71 -20.57 2.13
CA THR A 112 -5.81 -21.47 2.52
C THR A 112 -6.96 -20.78 3.25
N GLY A 113 -6.69 -19.64 3.87
CA GLY A 113 -7.60 -18.99 4.80
C GLY A 113 -7.84 -19.78 6.10
N TYR A 114 -6.98 -20.76 6.40
CA TYR A 114 -7.00 -21.46 7.67
C TYR A 114 -6.28 -20.67 8.74
N ARG A 115 -6.99 -20.36 9.83
CA ARG A 115 -6.48 -19.47 10.88
C ARG A 115 -5.93 -18.15 10.34
N ALA A 116 -6.60 -17.59 9.33
CA ALA A 116 -6.10 -16.41 8.61
C ALA A 116 -5.87 -15.21 9.53
N ARG A 117 -6.68 -15.01 10.58
CA ARG A 117 -6.44 -13.94 11.56
C ARG A 117 -5.15 -14.17 12.36
N GLN A 118 -4.88 -15.42 12.75
CA GLN A 118 -3.64 -15.78 13.45
C GLN A 118 -2.43 -15.61 12.50
N ALA A 119 -2.56 -16.00 11.24
CA ALA A 119 -1.53 -15.75 10.23
C ALA A 119 -1.28 -14.24 10.03
N ALA A 120 -2.34 -13.41 10.08
CA ALA A 120 -2.18 -11.96 10.01
C ALA A 120 -1.45 -11.40 11.25
N TRP A 121 -1.74 -11.88 12.44
CA TRP A 121 -0.98 -11.51 13.64
C TRP A 121 0.48 -11.98 13.56
N LEU A 122 0.72 -13.17 13.00
CA LEU A 122 2.07 -13.67 12.79
C LEU A 122 2.82 -12.81 11.76
N LEU A 123 2.15 -12.29 10.72
CA LEU A 123 2.76 -11.35 9.78
C LEU A 123 3.18 -10.03 10.46
N ILE A 124 2.36 -9.53 11.37
CA ILE A 124 2.73 -8.34 12.18
C ILE A 124 3.97 -8.64 13.04
N ALA A 125 4.01 -9.81 13.68
CA ALA A 125 5.16 -10.25 14.46
C ALA A 125 6.40 -10.45 13.55
N ALA A 126 6.22 -10.97 12.34
CA ALA A 126 7.29 -11.13 11.36
C ALA A 126 7.95 -9.78 11.01
N GLY A 127 7.16 -8.72 10.79
CA GLY A 127 7.72 -7.37 10.62
C GLY A 127 8.60 -6.95 11.79
N SER A 128 8.16 -7.22 13.03
CA SER A 128 8.96 -6.90 14.23
C SER A 128 10.25 -7.74 14.32
N LEU A 129 10.22 -9.00 13.90
CA LEU A 129 11.43 -9.85 13.81
C LEU A 129 12.37 -9.34 12.72
N GLY A 130 11.83 -8.91 11.58
CA GLY A 130 12.63 -8.31 10.51
C GLY A 130 13.41 -7.06 10.94
N LEU A 131 12.87 -6.27 11.89
CA LEU A 131 13.60 -5.12 12.46
C LEU A 131 14.92 -5.54 13.16
N LEU A 132 14.97 -6.72 13.74
CA LEU A 132 16.15 -7.23 14.45
C LEU A 132 17.23 -7.71 13.47
N GLU A 133 16.83 -8.23 12.32
CA GLU A 133 17.73 -8.83 11.32
C GLU A 133 18.18 -7.83 10.26
N PHE A 134 17.24 -7.10 9.68
CA PHE A 134 17.47 -6.23 8.52
C PHE A 134 17.53 -4.75 8.88
N GLY A 135 17.27 -4.39 10.14
CA GLY A 135 17.21 -2.98 10.56
C GLY A 135 15.89 -2.29 10.24
N VAL A 136 15.89 -0.98 10.47
CA VAL A 136 14.65 -0.16 10.45
C VAL A 136 14.20 0.15 9.03
N ASP A 137 15.13 0.54 8.16
CA ASP A 137 14.83 1.12 6.86
C ASP A 137 14.11 0.16 5.92
N PRO A 138 14.60 -1.07 5.65
CA PRO A 138 13.90 -1.99 4.76
C PRO A 138 12.53 -2.41 5.30
N VAL A 139 12.39 -2.53 6.63
CA VAL A 139 11.12 -2.95 7.26
C VAL A 139 10.09 -1.84 7.24
N LEU A 140 10.48 -0.58 7.47
CA LEU A 140 9.56 0.56 7.40
C LEU A 140 9.03 0.79 5.97
N GLN A 141 9.82 0.53 4.95
CA GLN A 141 9.36 0.58 3.56
C GLN A 141 8.25 -0.43 3.28
N ARG A 142 8.11 -1.47 4.11
CA ARG A 142 7.06 -2.51 4.02
C ARG A 142 5.95 -2.36 5.06
N ILE A 143 5.73 -1.16 5.57
CA ILE A 143 4.65 -0.90 6.53
C ILE A 143 3.25 -1.13 5.91
N ASP A 144 3.13 -1.18 4.59
CA ASP A 144 1.94 -1.59 3.84
C ASP A 144 1.42 -2.97 4.30
N LEU A 145 2.33 -3.92 4.57
CA LEU A 145 1.98 -5.26 5.06
C LEU A 145 1.26 -5.23 6.41
N LEU A 146 1.60 -4.26 7.27
CA LEU A 146 0.89 -4.05 8.53
C LEU A 146 -0.58 -3.66 8.31
N GLY A 147 -0.83 -2.79 7.33
CA GLY A 147 -2.20 -2.39 6.96
C GLY A 147 -3.01 -3.54 6.40
N LEU A 148 -2.41 -4.37 5.54
CA LEU A 148 -3.05 -5.55 4.98
C LEU A 148 -3.33 -6.61 6.05
N ALA A 149 -2.39 -6.85 6.96
CA ALA A 149 -2.59 -7.74 8.09
C ALA A 149 -3.72 -7.23 9.00
N ALA A 150 -3.74 -5.95 9.36
CA ALA A 150 -4.79 -5.33 10.16
C ALA A 150 -6.16 -5.44 9.46
N PHE A 151 -6.21 -5.29 8.13
CA PHE A 151 -7.44 -5.50 7.37
C PHE A 151 -7.98 -6.93 7.59
N ILE A 152 -7.16 -7.98 7.45
CA ILE A 152 -7.58 -9.37 7.67
C ILE A 152 -7.96 -9.63 9.14
N VAL A 153 -7.23 -9.06 10.10
CA VAL A 153 -7.58 -9.18 11.53
C VAL A 153 -8.98 -8.65 11.79
N ILE A 154 -9.34 -7.51 11.21
CA ILE A 154 -10.62 -6.83 11.44
C ILE A 154 -11.75 -7.49 10.64
N THR A 155 -11.54 -7.70 9.33
CA THR A 155 -12.59 -8.20 8.45
C THR A 155 -12.81 -9.71 8.54
N GLY A 156 -11.76 -10.46 8.87
CA GLY A 156 -11.75 -11.91 8.82
C GLY A 156 -11.25 -12.45 7.48
N PRO A 157 -11.29 -13.79 7.32
CA PRO A 157 -10.71 -14.47 6.17
C PRO A 157 -11.51 -14.30 4.88
N GLY A 158 -12.79 -13.95 4.95
CA GLY A 158 -13.67 -13.84 3.80
C GLY A 158 -14.03 -15.15 3.13
N ARG A 159 -14.73 -15.05 2.01
CA ARG A 159 -15.12 -16.20 1.17
C ARG A 159 -13.90 -16.99 0.69
N TRP A 160 -14.14 -18.23 0.31
CA TRP A 160 -13.10 -19.16 -0.18
C TRP A 160 -11.95 -19.30 0.82
N SER A 161 -12.31 -19.52 2.09
CA SER A 161 -11.36 -19.80 3.15
C SER A 161 -11.78 -21.02 3.96
N ALA A 162 -10.81 -21.77 4.45
CA ALA A 162 -11.09 -22.95 5.27
C ALA A 162 -11.80 -22.58 6.59
N ASP A 163 -11.58 -21.38 7.12
CA ASP A 163 -12.27 -20.88 8.32
C ASP A 163 -13.74 -20.55 8.02
N PHE A 164 -14.03 -19.99 6.84
CA PHE A 164 -15.38 -19.67 6.40
C PHE A 164 -16.22 -20.95 6.22
N GLU A 165 -15.70 -21.93 5.48
CA GLU A 165 -16.37 -23.20 5.23
C GLU A 165 -16.65 -23.99 6.50
N ARG A 166 -15.82 -23.85 7.53
CA ARG A 166 -16.01 -24.49 8.84
C ARG A 166 -16.95 -23.73 9.79
N GLY A 167 -17.46 -22.57 9.37
CA GLY A 167 -18.29 -21.73 10.23
C GLY A 167 -17.56 -21.17 11.46
N ALA A 168 -16.22 -21.31 11.50
CA ALA A 168 -15.41 -20.98 12.67
C ALA A 168 -15.18 -19.48 12.86
N ALA A 169 -15.44 -18.67 11.84
CA ALA A 169 -15.14 -17.24 11.88
C ALA A 169 -16.42 -16.41 11.99
N ALA A 170 -16.45 -15.49 12.95
CA ALA A 170 -17.31 -14.32 12.87
C ALA A 170 -16.82 -13.47 11.68
N ASP A 171 -17.20 -13.87 10.48
CA ASP A 171 -16.82 -13.18 9.25
C ASP A 171 -17.82 -12.05 9.00
N ARG A 172 -17.32 -10.82 8.96
CA ARG A 172 -18.12 -9.62 8.71
C ARG A 172 -18.61 -9.50 7.28
N PHE A 173 -18.05 -10.31 6.38
CA PHE A 173 -18.40 -10.40 4.96
C PHE A 173 -19.24 -11.62 4.62
N ARG A 174 -19.95 -12.19 5.55
CA ARG A 174 -20.94 -13.22 5.22
C ARG A 174 -22.02 -12.62 4.30
N PRO A 175 -22.48 -13.37 3.29
CA PRO A 175 -23.53 -12.91 2.39
C PRO A 175 -24.83 -12.55 3.09
N ASP A 176 -25.05 -13.16 4.24
CA ASP A 176 -26.21 -13.03 5.12
C ASP A 176 -25.97 -12.04 6.28
N ALA A 177 -24.75 -11.52 6.44
CA ALA A 177 -24.47 -10.49 7.43
C ALA A 177 -25.03 -9.16 6.95
N SER A 178 -25.97 -8.60 7.69
CA SER A 178 -26.40 -7.22 7.48
C SER A 178 -25.20 -6.28 7.66
N LEU A 179 -25.00 -5.35 6.74
CA LEU A 179 -24.05 -4.24 6.92
C LEU A 179 -24.66 -3.25 7.93
N ASP A 180 -24.81 -3.70 9.18
CA ASP A 180 -25.21 -2.83 10.27
C ASP A 180 -24.14 -1.76 10.56
N GLN A 181 -24.50 -0.80 11.40
CA GLN A 181 -23.59 0.32 11.75
C GLN A 181 -22.26 -0.18 12.34
N GLY A 182 -22.28 -1.20 13.19
CA GLY A 182 -21.07 -1.74 13.82
C GLY A 182 -20.13 -2.41 12.81
N ASN A 183 -20.68 -3.08 11.80
CA ASN A 183 -19.92 -3.65 10.71
C ASN A 183 -19.33 -2.58 9.81
N LEU A 184 -20.09 -1.53 9.47
CA LEU A 184 -19.59 -0.40 8.68
C LEU A 184 -18.44 0.35 9.39
N GLU A 185 -18.54 0.55 10.71
CA GLU A 185 -17.47 1.16 11.50
C GLU A 185 -16.21 0.27 11.56
N ALA A 186 -16.37 -1.04 11.65
CA ALA A 186 -15.25 -1.96 11.60
C ALA A 186 -14.57 -1.94 10.21
N MET A 187 -15.36 -1.90 9.13
CA MET A 187 -14.82 -1.74 7.78
C MET A 187 -14.08 -0.42 7.62
N ALA A 188 -14.64 0.69 8.13
CA ALA A 188 -13.98 1.99 8.09
C ALA A 188 -12.62 1.96 8.83
N ARG A 189 -12.53 1.28 9.97
CA ARG A 189 -11.25 1.07 10.69
C ARG A 189 -10.27 0.22 9.90
N ALA A 190 -10.74 -0.86 9.26
CA ALA A 190 -9.90 -1.70 8.42
C ALA A 190 -9.34 -0.93 7.22
N ILE A 191 -10.19 -0.16 6.55
CA ILE A 191 -9.78 0.69 5.41
C ILE A 191 -8.86 1.83 5.88
N LEU A 192 -9.12 2.43 7.04
CA LEU A 192 -8.23 3.45 7.58
C LEU A 192 -6.82 2.88 7.83
N ALA A 193 -6.72 1.71 8.48
CA ALA A 193 -5.44 1.04 8.70
C ALA A 193 -4.72 0.75 7.37
N LEU A 194 -5.44 0.24 6.38
CA LEU A 194 -4.91 -0.06 5.04
C LEU A 194 -4.37 1.20 4.36
N ARG A 195 -5.16 2.29 4.33
CA ARG A 195 -4.76 3.56 3.68
C ARG A 195 -3.59 4.23 4.39
N VAL A 196 -3.62 4.26 5.72
CA VAL A 196 -2.53 4.86 6.51
C VAL A 196 -1.25 4.09 6.29
N ALA A 197 -1.28 2.76 6.36
CA ALA A 197 -0.10 1.95 6.16
C ALA A 197 0.45 2.05 4.73
N ALA A 198 -0.41 1.90 3.71
CA ALA A 198 0.02 2.01 2.31
C ALA A 198 0.52 3.43 1.95
N GLY A 199 -0.17 4.47 2.41
CA GLY A 199 0.27 5.84 2.18
C GLY A 199 1.56 6.19 2.94
N SER A 200 1.76 5.62 4.14
CA SER A 200 3.02 5.78 4.87
C SER A 200 4.17 5.05 4.17
N ALA A 201 3.93 3.86 3.61
CA ALA A 201 4.94 3.16 2.82
C ALA A 201 5.42 4.02 1.65
N LEU A 202 4.50 4.62 0.88
CA LEU A 202 4.86 5.52 -0.22
C LEU A 202 5.71 6.72 0.25
N ILE A 203 5.33 7.35 1.37
CA ILE A 203 6.09 8.48 1.93
C ILE A 203 7.47 8.04 2.39
N ILE A 204 7.57 6.89 3.06
CA ILE A 204 8.82 6.35 3.57
C ILE A 204 9.76 6.02 2.40
N VAL A 205 9.27 5.33 1.37
CA VAL A 205 10.05 5.01 0.17
C VAL A 205 10.55 6.29 -0.51
N ALA A 206 9.67 7.27 -0.73
CA ALA A 206 10.05 8.55 -1.31
C ALA A 206 11.14 9.27 -0.50
N LEU A 207 11.06 9.18 0.84
CA LEU A 207 12.08 9.75 1.71
C LEU A 207 13.40 9.01 1.59
N TYR A 208 13.42 7.69 1.82
CA TYR A 208 14.64 6.89 1.92
C TYR A 208 15.33 6.67 0.58
N GLU A 209 14.61 6.60 -0.52
CA GLU A 209 15.20 6.29 -1.83
C GLU A 209 15.44 7.54 -2.70
N LYS A 210 14.79 8.69 -2.42
CA LYS A 210 14.89 9.89 -3.25
C LYS A 210 15.27 11.15 -2.48
N LEU A 211 14.54 11.47 -1.40
CA LEU A 211 14.63 12.79 -0.77
C LEU A 211 15.75 12.91 0.26
N ILE A 212 16.24 11.82 0.81
CA ILE A 212 17.45 11.79 1.65
C ILE A 212 18.55 10.91 1.08
N ASN A 213 18.31 10.26 -0.07
CA ASN A 213 19.30 9.46 -0.78
C ASN A 213 19.22 9.75 -2.30
N PRO A 214 19.46 11.01 -2.72
CA PRO A 214 19.35 11.36 -4.14
C PRO A 214 20.37 10.65 -5.02
N GLN A 215 21.50 10.18 -4.47
CA GLN A 215 22.52 9.48 -5.23
C GLN A 215 22.02 8.12 -5.72
N LEU A 216 21.33 7.36 -4.85
CA LEU A 216 20.70 6.08 -5.23
C LEU A 216 19.76 6.28 -6.43
N ALA A 217 18.88 7.29 -6.36
CA ALA A 217 17.94 7.59 -7.44
C ALA A 217 18.63 8.06 -8.73
N LEU A 218 19.75 8.78 -8.63
CA LEU A 218 20.54 9.20 -9.79
C LEU A 218 21.24 8.00 -10.43
N GLU A 219 21.83 7.09 -9.65
CA GLU A 219 22.45 5.85 -10.15
C GLU A 219 21.39 4.98 -10.85
N PHE A 220 20.20 4.89 -10.28
CA PHE A 220 19.09 4.17 -10.88
C PHE A 220 18.67 4.75 -12.24
N LEU A 221 18.65 6.08 -12.39
CA LEU A 221 18.39 6.74 -13.68
C LEU A 221 19.54 6.55 -14.69
N VAL A 222 20.77 6.40 -14.24
CA VAL A 222 21.90 6.07 -15.14
C VAL A 222 21.75 4.68 -15.73
N GLU A 223 21.31 3.70 -14.92
CA GLU A 223 21.05 2.33 -15.40
C GLU A 223 19.75 2.23 -16.23
N HIS A 224 18.76 3.08 -15.91
CA HIS A 224 17.44 3.06 -16.53
C HIS A 224 17.02 4.44 -17.07
N PRO A 225 17.71 4.98 -18.09
CA PRO A 225 17.46 6.34 -18.60
C PRO A 225 16.05 6.54 -19.17
N ASP A 226 15.41 5.46 -19.61
CA ASP A 226 14.02 5.47 -20.11
C ASP A 226 12.99 5.83 -19.04
N LEU A 227 13.35 5.77 -17.76
CA LEU A 227 12.48 6.17 -16.65
C LEU A 227 12.47 7.69 -16.42
N GLN A 228 13.41 8.43 -17.01
CA GLN A 228 13.41 9.90 -16.99
C GLN A 228 12.36 10.43 -17.98
N VAL A 229 11.09 10.24 -17.62
CA VAL A 229 9.94 10.56 -18.49
C VAL A 229 9.84 12.06 -18.84
N ALA A 230 10.43 12.94 -18.04
CA ALA A 230 10.44 14.36 -18.34
C ALA A 230 11.27 14.65 -19.63
N HIS A 231 12.40 13.99 -19.81
CA HIS A 231 13.19 14.09 -21.04
C HIS A 231 12.41 13.56 -22.25
N GLN A 232 11.68 12.45 -22.09
CA GLN A 232 10.84 11.90 -23.16
C GLN A 232 9.71 12.85 -23.57
N LEU A 233 9.22 13.65 -22.62
CA LEU A 233 8.21 14.69 -22.86
C LEU A 233 8.82 16.02 -23.35
N GLY A 234 10.14 16.08 -23.54
CA GLY A 234 10.84 17.30 -23.97
C GLY A 234 10.93 18.38 -22.88
N LEU A 235 10.75 18.02 -21.61
CA LEU A 235 10.87 18.95 -20.49
C LEU A 235 12.35 19.10 -20.10
N PRO A 236 12.87 20.33 -19.94
CA PRO A 236 14.29 20.58 -19.64
C PRO A 236 14.58 20.44 -18.14
N LEU A 237 14.26 19.29 -17.54
CA LEU A 237 14.58 19.00 -16.14
C LEU A 237 15.88 18.19 -16.07
N SER A 238 16.81 18.61 -15.23
CA SER A 238 17.95 17.76 -14.86
C SER A 238 17.50 16.51 -14.10
N ASP A 239 18.34 15.47 -14.08
CA ASP A 239 18.02 14.23 -13.35
C ASP A 239 17.78 14.48 -11.87
N LEU A 240 18.57 15.38 -11.25
CA LEU A 240 18.39 15.75 -9.83
C LEU A 240 17.05 16.48 -9.58
N GLU A 241 16.63 17.37 -10.49
CA GLU A 241 15.32 18.02 -10.40
C GLU A 241 14.19 17.02 -10.61
N PHE A 242 14.39 16.06 -11.50
CA PHE A 242 13.43 14.99 -11.74
C PHE A 242 13.29 14.08 -10.52
N VAL A 243 14.38 13.63 -9.90
CA VAL A 243 14.38 12.84 -8.64
C VAL A 243 13.63 13.58 -7.53
N ARG A 244 13.91 14.86 -7.34
CA ARG A 244 13.23 15.72 -6.36
C ARG A 244 11.72 15.80 -6.60
N LEU A 245 11.33 16.00 -7.86
CA LEU A 245 9.93 16.07 -8.27
C LEU A 245 9.22 14.71 -8.09
N ALA A 246 9.87 13.61 -8.48
CA ALA A 246 9.35 12.26 -8.32
C ALA A 246 9.09 11.95 -6.84
N GLY A 247 10.06 12.19 -5.97
CA GLY A 247 9.89 12.00 -4.53
C GLY A 247 8.75 12.85 -3.94
N ALA A 248 8.64 14.13 -4.34
CA ALA A 248 7.54 14.99 -3.89
C ALA A 248 6.16 14.50 -4.38
N ILE A 249 6.07 13.93 -5.57
CA ILE A 249 4.83 13.34 -6.11
C ILE A 249 4.47 12.06 -5.37
N GLU A 250 5.43 11.22 -5.03
CA GLU A 250 5.18 10.02 -4.20
C GLU A 250 4.69 10.39 -2.81
N VAL A 251 5.28 11.42 -2.19
CA VAL A 251 4.77 11.98 -0.92
C VAL A 251 3.34 12.50 -1.09
N LEU A 252 3.03 13.20 -2.19
CA LEU A 252 1.66 13.65 -2.48
C LEU A 252 0.68 12.48 -2.55
N PHE A 253 1.00 11.40 -3.28
CA PHE A 253 0.14 10.23 -3.36
C PHE A 253 -0.04 9.56 -2.00
N GLY A 254 1.03 9.45 -1.21
CA GLY A 254 0.95 8.94 0.15
C GLY A 254 0.01 9.77 1.04
N LEU A 255 0.14 11.10 1.02
CA LEU A 255 -0.73 12.01 1.76
C LEU A 255 -2.20 11.94 1.30
N LEU A 256 -2.44 11.87 0.00
CA LEU A 256 -3.78 11.73 -0.57
C LEU A 256 -4.42 10.41 -0.14
N LEU A 257 -3.68 9.31 -0.16
CA LEU A 257 -4.16 7.99 0.26
C LEU A 257 -4.48 7.99 1.76
N ILE A 258 -3.59 8.51 2.61
CA ILE A 258 -3.84 8.66 4.05
C ILE A 258 -5.08 9.52 4.30
N SER A 259 -5.22 10.62 3.59
CA SER A 259 -6.33 11.56 3.76
C SER A 259 -7.70 10.94 3.40
N GLY A 260 -7.74 9.98 2.49
CA GLY A 260 -8.97 9.38 1.95
C GLY A 260 -9.80 10.35 1.12
N ALA A 261 -9.17 11.34 0.52
CA ALA A 261 -9.83 12.25 -0.41
C ALA A 261 -9.83 11.66 -1.82
N LEU A 262 -10.98 11.65 -2.48
CA LEU A 262 -11.19 11.12 -3.83
C LEU A 262 -10.51 9.75 -4.07
N PRO A 263 -10.73 8.75 -3.20
CA PRO A 263 -9.89 7.56 -3.12
C PRO A 263 -9.80 6.79 -4.45
N GLN A 264 -10.92 6.64 -5.19
CA GLN A 264 -10.90 5.94 -6.47
C GLN A 264 -10.09 6.68 -7.54
N ALA A 265 -10.22 8.00 -7.63
CA ALA A 265 -9.47 8.80 -8.59
C ALA A 265 -7.96 8.71 -8.30
N ILE A 266 -7.57 8.81 -7.03
CA ILE A 266 -6.17 8.71 -6.60
C ILE A 266 -5.59 7.34 -6.93
N ILE A 267 -6.32 6.26 -6.65
CA ILE A 267 -5.89 4.89 -6.98
C ILE A 267 -5.72 4.69 -8.49
N LEU A 268 -6.64 5.19 -9.30
CA LEU A 268 -6.55 5.06 -10.75
C LEU A 268 -5.37 5.84 -11.32
N ILE A 269 -5.11 7.05 -10.80
CA ILE A 269 -3.97 7.86 -11.23
C ILE A 269 -2.65 7.23 -10.76
N ALA A 270 -2.56 6.79 -9.49
CA ALA A 270 -1.38 6.12 -8.97
C ALA A 270 -1.11 4.78 -9.67
N GLY A 271 -2.14 4.09 -10.12
CA GLY A 271 -2.01 2.85 -10.88
C GLY A 271 -1.24 3.00 -12.19
N ILE A 272 -1.21 4.20 -12.79
CA ILE A 272 -0.49 4.42 -14.04
C ILE A 272 1.02 4.19 -13.86
N PRO A 273 1.74 4.90 -12.97
CA PRO A 273 3.16 4.67 -12.77
C PRO A 273 3.47 3.26 -12.24
N PHE A 274 2.66 2.71 -11.32
CA PHE A 274 2.85 1.33 -10.83
C PHE A 274 2.78 0.28 -11.95
N ASN A 275 1.86 0.42 -12.90
CA ASN A 275 1.80 -0.50 -14.04
C ASN A 275 2.90 -0.23 -15.07
N ALA A 276 3.38 1.01 -15.18
CA ALA A 276 4.50 1.34 -16.05
C ALA A 276 5.79 0.68 -15.54
N THR A 277 6.10 0.75 -14.24
CA THR A 277 7.30 0.09 -13.68
C THR A 277 7.25 -1.43 -13.83
N LEU A 278 6.07 -2.04 -13.73
CA LEU A 278 5.91 -3.48 -13.98
C LEU A 278 6.32 -3.88 -15.41
N TRP A 279 6.10 -3.00 -16.39
CA TRP A 279 6.55 -3.24 -17.77
C TRP A 279 8.08 -3.26 -17.88
N PHE A 280 8.78 -2.42 -17.12
CA PHE A 280 10.24 -2.33 -17.15
C PHE A 280 10.93 -3.43 -16.34
N PHE A 281 10.41 -3.77 -15.14
CA PHE A 281 11.09 -4.61 -14.16
C PHE A 281 10.49 -6.02 -13.99
N GLY A 282 9.34 -6.28 -14.59
CA GLY A 282 8.77 -7.63 -14.71
C GLY A 282 8.39 -8.25 -13.37
N ILE A 283 8.80 -9.52 -13.17
CA ILE A 283 8.28 -10.36 -12.08
C ILE A 283 8.72 -9.90 -10.68
N ASN A 284 9.92 -9.37 -10.52
CA ASN A 284 10.41 -8.90 -9.22
C ASN A 284 9.57 -7.73 -8.72
N GLU A 285 9.30 -6.77 -9.60
CA GLU A 285 8.42 -5.63 -9.34
C GLU A 285 7.00 -6.09 -9.01
N LEU A 286 6.46 -7.04 -9.78
CA LEU A 286 5.13 -7.60 -9.52
C LEU A 286 5.05 -8.22 -8.12
N VAL A 287 5.99 -9.11 -7.77
CA VAL A 287 5.98 -9.83 -6.49
C VAL A 287 6.10 -8.88 -5.31
N GLY A 288 6.97 -7.88 -5.42
CA GLY A 288 7.14 -6.85 -4.39
C GLY A 288 5.90 -5.97 -4.21
N HIS A 289 5.25 -5.59 -5.31
CA HIS A 289 4.11 -4.67 -5.29
C HIS A 289 2.72 -5.35 -5.18
N LEU A 290 2.62 -6.68 -5.25
CA LEU A 290 1.32 -7.38 -5.09
C LEU A 290 0.51 -6.91 -3.86
N PRO A 291 1.11 -6.72 -2.67
CA PRO A 291 0.37 -6.21 -1.51
C PRO A 291 -0.27 -4.84 -1.77
N ILE A 292 0.45 -3.91 -2.37
CA ILE A 292 -0.08 -2.58 -2.72
C ILE A 292 -1.22 -2.69 -3.73
N TYR A 293 -1.10 -3.54 -4.77
CA TYR A 293 -2.19 -3.79 -5.70
C TYR A 293 -3.44 -4.33 -4.99
N GLY A 294 -3.26 -5.21 -4.00
CA GLY A 294 -4.35 -5.69 -3.16
C GLY A 294 -5.03 -4.55 -2.38
N ALA A 295 -4.25 -3.65 -1.79
CA ALA A 295 -4.76 -2.47 -1.08
C ALA A 295 -5.53 -1.52 -2.03
N MET A 296 -4.95 -1.23 -3.19
CA MET A 296 -5.58 -0.40 -4.22
C MET A 296 -6.92 -0.99 -4.68
N LEU A 297 -6.96 -2.30 -4.93
CA LEU A 297 -8.18 -3.00 -5.34
C LEU A 297 -9.29 -2.88 -4.29
N VAL A 298 -8.97 -3.08 -3.00
CA VAL A 298 -9.95 -2.95 -1.92
C VAL A 298 -10.54 -1.55 -1.86
N VAL A 299 -9.69 -0.51 -1.90
CA VAL A 299 -10.15 0.89 -1.86
C VAL A 299 -11.03 1.20 -3.06
N LEU A 300 -10.65 0.73 -4.25
CA LEU A 300 -11.42 0.94 -5.48
C LEU A 300 -12.78 0.24 -5.42
N VAL A 301 -12.82 -1.03 -5.00
CA VAL A 301 -14.05 -1.83 -4.91
C VAL A 301 -14.99 -1.31 -3.83
N PHE A 302 -14.48 -1.03 -2.63
CA PHE A 302 -15.31 -0.50 -1.53
C PHE A 302 -15.84 0.89 -1.86
N GLY A 303 -15.04 1.73 -2.49
CA GLY A 303 -15.46 3.03 -2.94
C GLY A 303 -16.55 3.02 -4.01
N SER A 304 -16.70 1.89 -4.71
CA SER A 304 -17.72 1.68 -5.74
C SER A 304 -18.97 0.96 -5.22
N HIS A 305 -18.95 0.46 -3.97
CA HIS A 305 -20.10 -0.22 -3.38
C HIS A 305 -20.99 0.78 -2.61
N PRO A 306 -22.30 0.85 -2.88
CA PRO A 306 -23.17 1.89 -2.31
C PRO A 306 -23.15 1.98 -0.79
N GLU A 307 -23.08 0.84 -0.10
CA GLU A 307 -23.08 0.79 1.37
C GLU A 307 -21.68 0.93 1.99
N LEU A 308 -20.62 0.45 1.30
CA LEU A 308 -19.26 0.52 1.80
C LEU A 308 -18.53 1.81 1.41
N ARG A 309 -19.03 2.53 0.41
CA ARG A 309 -18.44 3.78 -0.07
C ARG A 309 -18.13 4.79 1.05
N PRO A 310 -18.99 5.00 2.07
CA PRO A 310 -18.65 5.88 3.18
C PRO A 310 -17.40 5.46 3.97
N THR A 311 -17.03 4.18 3.94
CA THR A 311 -15.88 3.66 4.72
C THR A 311 -14.52 4.03 4.11
N VAL A 312 -14.45 4.34 2.81
CA VAL A 312 -13.19 4.64 2.13
C VAL A 312 -12.79 6.11 2.20
N TYR A 313 -13.72 7.00 2.53
CA TYR A 313 -13.43 8.42 2.72
C TYR A 313 -12.77 8.68 4.08
N GLY A 314 -11.94 9.71 4.14
CA GLY A 314 -11.44 10.22 5.41
C GLY A 314 -12.54 10.91 6.23
N TRP A 315 -12.18 11.44 7.39
CA TRP A 315 -13.12 12.09 8.32
C TRP A 315 -13.97 13.23 7.71
N ASP A 316 -13.50 13.85 6.64
CA ASP A 316 -14.16 14.95 5.95
C ASP A 316 -14.67 14.55 4.56
N GLY A 317 -15.06 13.29 4.37
CA GLY A 317 -15.67 12.82 3.12
C GLY A 317 -16.98 13.56 2.79
N PRO A 318 -17.57 13.27 1.63
CA PRO A 318 -18.83 13.91 1.22
C PRO A 318 -19.87 13.82 2.33
N ARG A 319 -20.45 14.96 2.71
CA ARG A 319 -21.35 15.06 3.88
C ARG A 319 -22.53 14.09 3.84
N HIS A 320 -23.08 13.87 2.65
CA HIS A 320 -24.20 12.94 2.43
C HIS A 320 -23.82 11.45 2.53
N LEU A 321 -22.51 11.14 2.51
CA LEU A 321 -21.97 9.78 2.63
C LEU A 321 -21.42 9.49 4.03
N SER A 322 -21.45 10.44 4.97
CA SER A 322 -20.85 10.23 6.29
C SER A 322 -21.58 9.12 7.05
N LEU A 323 -20.82 8.30 7.78
CA LEU A 323 -21.36 7.25 8.65
C LEU A 323 -22.27 7.84 9.74
N ALA A 324 -22.00 9.07 10.19
CA ALA A 324 -22.79 9.78 11.20
C ALA A 324 -24.20 10.16 10.69
N THR A 325 -24.35 10.48 9.40
CA THR A 325 -25.67 10.82 8.82
C THR A 325 -26.58 9.59 8.74
N ARG A 326 -26.03 8.39 8.61
CA ARG A 326 -26.83 7.14 8.61
C ARG A 326 -27.33 6.74 10.00
N ALA A 327 -26.60 7.08 11.06
CA ALA A 327 -27.02 6.82 12.45
C ALA A 327 -28.21 7.69 12.90
N GLY A 328 -28.43 8.86 12.27
CA GLY A 328 -29.53 9.75 12.57
C GLY A 328 -30.81 9.49 11.76
N SER A 329 -30.78 8.58 10.79
CA SER A 329 -31.90 8.22 9.92
C SER A 329 -32.52 6.84 10.19
N ALA A 330 -32.00 6.12 11.19
CA ALA A 330 -32.54 4.86 11.71
C ALA A 330 -33.16 5.05 13.09
#